data_0090957dfc0cc847aff141c5bc2d13c7
#
_entry.id   0090957dfc0cc847aff141c5bc2d13c7
#
_cell.length_a   1.000
_cell.length_b   1.000
_cell.length_c   1.000
_cell.angle_alpha   90.00
_cell.angle_beta   90.00
_cell.angle_gamma   90.00
#
_symmetry.space_group_name_H-M   'P 1'
#
loop_
_entity.id
_entity.type
_entity.pdbx_description
1 polymer ?
#
loop_
_entity_poly.entity_id
_entity_poly.type
_entity_poly.pdbx_seq_one_letter_code
_entity_poly.pdbx_strand_id
1 'polypeptide(L)'
;MAIGVFDSGVGGLTVHRELTRRFPQRDFVYLADQAHAPYGGRGGEEIVDLTKAGCERLFEAGASVVVLACNTASAIALRRLQQTWIPGLRERLGRPVNVLGIIVPTIEAATGLPWSFEAERPQEGEKIQAVDITGVFCTAATAISRVFEIEIDKRREDIAVFCEPCPGLAGLIELGAPVEELTVVVNDHVDALRRRIGRHPDKAILGCTHYEIIAELFAAALPPGTALIEQPTAVADALDRYFARHPEYALGDGGRRDFLTTGQAGPQSDLIARFWGAPLTFDQA
;
A
#
# COMPACT_ATOMS: atom_id res chain seq x y z
N MET A 1 4.96 -22.55 -4.82
CA MET A 1 5.60 -21.29 -4.38
C MET A 1 4.54 -20.37 -3.80
N ALA A 2 4.90 -19.53 -2.82
CA ALA A 2 3.95 -18.67 -2.11
C ALA A 2 3.87 -17.25 -2.71
N ILE A 3 2.84 -16.51 -2.31
CA ILE A 3 2.74 -15.06 -2.47
C ILE A 3 3.29 -14.43 -1.18
N GLY A 4 4.36 -13.62 -1.30
CA GLY A 4 4.87 -12.84 -0.20
C GLY A 4 4.08 -11.54 -0.05
N VAL A 5 3.83 -11.10 1.18
CA VAL A 5 3.26 -9.78 1.46
C VAL A 5 4.17 -9.08 2.46
N PHE A 6 4.70 -7.94 2.09
CA PHE A 6 5.62 -7.14 2.89
C PHE A 6 4.96 -5.88 3.40
N ASP A 7 5.11 -5.61 4.69
CA ASP A 7 4.79 -4.32 5.29
C ASP A 7 5.87 -3.88 6.27
N SER A 8 6.03 -2.58 6.46
CA SER A 8 6.92 -2.01 7.47
C SER A 8 6.50 -2.30 8.91
N GLY A 9 5.26 -2.73 9.11
CA GLY A 9 4.67 -3.03 10.42
C GLY A 9 3.50 -4.00 10.28
N VAL A 10 2.38 -3.68 10.91
CA VAL A 10 1.19 -4.54 10.95
C VAL A 10 0.02 -4.04 10.10
N GLY A 11 0.09 -2.81 9.60
CA GLY A 11 -1.00 -2.20 8.81
C GLY A 11 -1.32 -2.99 7.55
N GLY A 12 -0.31 -3.57 6.89
CA GLY A 12 -0.45 -4.41 5.71
C GLY A 12 -1.23 -5.70 5.90
N LEU A 13 -1.55 -6.09 7.14
CA LEU A 13 -2.45 -7.20 7.43
C LEU A 13 -3.86 -6.98 6.85
N THR A 14 -4.31 -5.74 6.69
CA THR A 14 -5.58 -5.42 6.03
C THR A 14 -5.57 -5.84 4.55
N VAL A 15 -4.49 -5.52 3.85
CA VAL A 15 -4.26 -5.96 2.46
C VAL A 15 -4.09 -7.48 2.41
N HIS A 16 -3.27 -8.05 3.29
CA HIS A 16 -3.04 -9.50 3.35
C HIS A 16 -4.33 -10.28 3.59
N ARG A 17 -5.21 -9.81 4.48
CA ARG A 17 -6.51 -10.39 4.74
C ARG A 17 -7.38 -10.45 3.48
N GLU A 18 -7.45 -9.37 2.72
CA GLU A 18 -8.22 -9.33 1.48
C GLU A 18 -7.62 -10.25 0.41
N LEU A 19 -6.28 -10.28 0.27
CA LEU A 19 -5.60 -11.19 -0.66
C LEU A 19 -5.88 -12.66 -0.31
N THR A 20 -5.82 -13.03 0.96
CA THR A 20 -6.10 -14.42 1.39
C THR A 20 -7.57 -14.79 1.23
N ARG A 21 -8.48 -13.83 1.38
CA ARG A 21 -9.92 -14.02 1.11
C ARG A 21 -10.17 -14.25 -0.39
N ARG A 22 -9.49 -13.49 -1.26
CA ARG A 22 -9.62 -13.58 -2.72
C ARG A 22 -8.97 -14.85 -3.29
N PHE A 23 -7.86 -15.28 -2.71
CA PHE A 23 -7.08 -16.43 -3.16
C PHE A 23 -6.95 -17.49 -2.03
N PRO A 24 -8.06 -18.10 -1.56
CA PRO A 24 -8.04 -18.93 -0.36
C PRO A 24 -7.18 -20.20 -0.49
N GLN A 25 -6.96 -20.68 -1.71
CA GLN A 25 -6.16 -21.88 -1.98
C GLN A 25 -4.66 -21.59 -2.12
N ARG A 26 -4.26 -20.29 -2.32
CA ARG A 26 -2.86 -19.95 -2.53
C ARG A 26 -2.09 -19.91 -1.21
N ASP A 27 -0.82 -20.29 -1.27
CA ASP A 27 0.10 -20.14 -0.14
C ASP A 27 0.54 -18.69 0.01
N PHE A 28 0.56 -18.19 1.23
CA PHE A 28 1.01 -16.85 1.58
C PHE A 28 2.04 -16.84 2.69
N VAL A 29 2.98 -15.91 2.60
CA VAL A 29 3.91 -15.55 3.66
C VAL A 29 3.85 -14.04 3.88
N TYR A 30 3.44 -13.60 5.06
CA TYR A 30 3.43 -12.20 5.47
C TYR A 30 4.72 -11.88 6.23
N LEU A 31 5.35 -10.74 5.96
CA LEU A 31 6.47 -10.22 6.74
C LEU A 31 6.18 -8.81 7.24
N ALA A 32 6.15 -8.66 8.56
CA ALA A 32 6.10 -7.39 9.27
C ALA A 32 7.52 -6.96 9.66
N ASP A 33 8.03 -5.87 9.09
CA ASP A 33 9.35 -5.32 9.47
C ASP A 33 9.26 -4.42 10.72
N GLN A 34 8.65 -4.94 11.78
CA GLN A 34 8.35 -4.21 13.02
C GLN A 34 9.58 -3.63 13.73
N ALA A 35 10.75 -4.29 13.62
CA ALA A 35 11.98 -3.78 14.22
C ALA A 35 12.41 -2.42 13.64
N HIS A 36 11.97 -2.10 12.43
CA HIS A 36 12.33 -0.86 11.72
C HIS A 36 11.13 0.06 11.48
N ALA A 37 9.95 -0.28 12.02
CA ALA A 37 8.77 0.60 11.94
C ALA A 37 9.01 1.91 12.73
N PRO A 38 8.39 3.05 12.35
CA PRO A 38 7.66 3.29 11.10
C PRO A 38 8.60 3.72 9.95
N TYR A 39 8.24 3.43 8.70
CA TYR A 39 9.01 3.86 7.52
C TYR A 39 8.75 5.31 7.12
N GLY A 40 7.61 5.87 7.49
CA GLY A 40 7.11 7.16 6.98
C GLY A 40 7.97 8.39 7.30
N GLY A 41 8.92 8.28 8.23
CA GLY A 41 9.87 9.34 8.60
C GLY A 41 11.33 9.03 8.26
N ARG A 42 11.62 7.89 7.60
CA ARG A 42 12.99 7.46 7.27
C ARG A 42 13.48 8.05 5.96
N GLY A 43 14.81 8.06 5.79
CA GLY A 43 15.44 8.45 4.53
C GLY A 43 15.18 7.46 3.40
N GLY A 44 15.14 7.96 2.15
CA GLY A 44 14.78 7.14 1.00
C GLY A 44 15.71 5.95 0.77
N GLU A 45 17.03 6.11 0.91
CA GLU A 45 18.01 5.00 0.77
C GLU A 45 17.77 3.92 1.82
N GLU A 46 17.56 4.32 3.08
CA GLU A 46 17.27 3.38 4.16
C GLU A 46 15.98 2.57 3.90
N ILE A 47 14.93 3.22 3.39
CA ILE A 47 13.68 2.55 3.00
C ILE A 47 13.92 1.53 1.89
N VAL A 48 14.75 1.85 0.90
CA VAL A 48 15.12 0.91 -0.17
C VAL A 48 15.84 -0.29 0.38
N ASP A 49 16.84 -0.10 1.24
CA ASP A 49 17.66 -1.19 1.80
C ASP A 49 16.80 -2.11 2.70
N LEU A 50 15.98 -1.54 3.57
CA LEU A 50 15.07 -2.30 4.45
C LEU A 50 14.02 -3.07 3.64
N THR A 51 13.42 -2.44 2.63
CA THR A 51 12.45 -3.10 1.75
C THR A 51 13.07 -4.24 0.97
N LYS A 52 14.29 -4.04 0.47
CA LYS A 52 15.06 -5.09 -0.23
C LYS A 52 15.33 -6.28 0.71
N ALA A 53 15.83 -6.03 1.91
CA ALA A 53 16.11 -7.08 2.89
C ALA A 53 14.83 -7.86 3.26
N GLY A 54 13.69 -7.18 3.44
CA GLY A 54 12.42 -7.83 3.68
C GLY A 54 11.95 -8.69 2.50
N CYS A 55 12.11 -8.20 1.27
CA CYS A 55 11.81 -9.00 0.07
C CYS A 55 12.72 -10.22 -0.04
N GLU A 56 14.02 -10.11 0.28
CA GLU A 56 14.96 -11.25 0.29
C GLU A 56 14.46 -12.36 1.23
N ARG A 57 14.08 -12.02 2.46
CA ARG A 57 13.50 -12.97 3.43
C ARG A 57 12.25 -13.67 2.92
N LEU A 58 11.35 -12.93 2.26
CA LEU A 58 10.16 -13.51 1.66
C LEU A 58 10.49 -14.46 0.50
N PHE A 59 11.47 -14.14 -0.34
CA PHE A 59 11.92 -15.05 -1.40
C PHE A 59 12.61 -16.30 -0.85
N GLU A 60 13.37 -16.18 0.25
CA GLU A 60 13.96 -17.30 0.99
C GLU A 60 12.88 -18.17 1.63
N ALA A 61 11.81 -17.59 2.15
CA ALA A 61 10.64 -18.30 2.65
C ALA A 61 9.78 -18.94 1.56
N GLY A 62 10.20 -18.87 0.28
CA GLY A 62 9.57 -19.57 -0.85
C GLY A 62 8.57 -18.74 -1.64
N ALA A 63 8.50 -17.43 -1.44
CA ALA A 63 7.69 -16.57 -2.30
C ALA A 63 8.25 -16.49 -3.72
N SER A 64 7.39 -16.34 -4.73
CA SER A 64 7.77 -16.02 -6.11
C SER A 64 7.35 -14.61 -6.52
N VAL A 65 6.26 -14.11 -5.93
CA VAL A 65 5.82 -12.73 -6.08
C VAL A 65 5.69 -12.13 -4.70
N VAL A 66 6.25 -10.93 -4.50
CA VAL A 66 6.11 -10.15 -3.26
C VAL A 66 5.25 -8.92 -3.54
N VAL A 67 4.20 -8.74 -2.76
CA VAL A 67 3.36 -7.52 -2.76
C VAL A 67 3.83 -6.61 -1.65
N LEU A 68 4.32 -5.42 -1.98
CA LEU A 68 4.61 -4.37 -1.01
C LEU A 68 3.30 -3.74 -0.56
N ALA A 69 2.74 -4.19 0.55
CA ALA A 69 1.53 -3.63 1.14
C ALA A 69 1.79 -2.23 1.73
N CYS A 70 3.01 -1.97 2.22
CA CYS A 70 3.39 -0.65 2.71
C CYS A 70 3.40 0.39 1.58
N ASN A 71 2.59 1.46 1.70
CA ASN A 71 2.57 2.56 0.73
C ASN A 71 3.93 3.26 0.63
N THR A 72 4.59 3.50 1.76
CA THR A 72 5.91 4.14 1.81
C THR A 72 6.96 3.30 1.08
N ALA A 73 7.01 1.99 1.34
CA ALA A 73 7.92 1.08 0.65
C ALA A 73 7.61 1.01 -0.86
N SER A 74 6.33 0.92 -1.23
CA SER A 74 5.89 0.95 -2.63
C SER A 74 6.30 2.24 -3.34
N ALA A 75 6.13 3.39 -2.68
CA ALA A 75 6.44 4.70 -3.26
C ALA A 75 7.94 4.88 -3.53
N ILE A 76 8.77 4.48 -2.57
CA ILE A 76 10.20 4.81 -2.55
C ILE A 76 11.06 3.69 -3.17
N ALA A 77 10.75 2.41 -2.85
CA ALA A 77 11.66 1.32 -3.19
C ALA A 77 11.27 0.55 -4.45
N LEU A 78 9.97 0.38 -4.76
CA LEU A 78 9.50 -0.55 -5.76
C LEU A 78 10.21 -0.42 -7.11
N ARG A 79 10.18 0.78 -7.70
CA ARG A 79 10.73 1.02 -9.05
C ARG A 79 12.22 0.72 -9.09
N ARG A 80 12.95 1.13 -8.06
CA ARG A 80 14.39 0.89 -7.96
C ARG A 80 14.68 -0.61 -7.84
N LEU A 81 13.97 -1.35 -6.98
CA LEU A 81 14.13 -2.79 -6.86
C LEU A 81 13.85 -3.52 -8.17
N GLN A 82 12.78 -3.17 -8.85
CA GLN A 82 12.42 -3.78 -10.14
C GLN A 82 13.46 -3.53 -11.23
N GLN A 83 14.07 -2.34 -11.26
CA GLN A 83 15.01 -1.96 -12.31
C GLN A 83 16.43 -2.43 -12.05
N THR A 84 16.88 -2.46 -10.78
CA THR A 84 18.30 -2.67 -10.47
C THR A 84 18.59 -3.99 -9.78
N TRP A 85 17.64 -4.59 -9.07
CA TRP A 85 17.89 -5.76 -8.24
C TRP A 85 17.19 -7.03 -8.74
N ILE A 86 15.90 -6.95 -9.10
CA ILE A 86 15.11 -8.11 -9.53
C ILE A 86 15.69 -8.83 -10.73
N PRO A 87 16.25 -8.16 -11.78
CA PRO A 87 16.86 -8.87 -12.90
C PRO A 87 17.98 -9.82 -12.48
N GLY A 88 18.95 -9.34 -11.71
CA GLY A 88 20.04 -10.17 -11.18
C GLY A 88 19.60 -11.24 -10.18
N LEU A 89 18.51 -10.96 -9.42
CA LEU A 89 17.92 -11.96 -8.54
C LEU A 89 17.30 -13.13 -9.29
N ARG A 90 16.60 -12.86 -10.41
CA ARG A 90 16.03 -13.90 -11.29
C ARG A 90 17.11 -14.83 -11.83
N GLU A 91 18.22 -14.26 -12.28
CA GLU A 91 19.37 -15.02 -12.77
C GLU A 91 19.96 -15.91 -11.66
N ARG A 92 20.17 -15.33 -10.47
CA ARG A 92 20.74 -16.05 -9.32
C ARG A 92 19.85 -17.21 -8.84
N LEU A 93 18.53 -17.01 -8.82
CA LEU A 93 17.57 -18.00 -8.35
C LEU A 93 17.16 -19.03 -9.43
N GLY A 94 17.42 -18.76 -10.70
CA GLY A 94 17.04 -19.63 -11.82
C GLY A 94 15.51 -19.83 -11.94
N ARG A 95 14.71 -18.89 -11.39
CA ARG A 95 13.25 -18.94 -11.41
C ARG A 95 12.63 -17.55 -11.52
N PRO A 96 11.38 -17.43 -12.03
CA PRO A 96 10.69 -16.15 -12.05
C PRO A 96 10.41 -15.67 -10.63
N VAL A 97 10.77 -14.40 -10.36
CA VAL A 97 10.43 -13.66 -9.14
C VAL A 97 10.09 -12.24 -9.51
N ASN A 98 9.19 -11.61 -8.76
CA ASN A 98 8.86 -10.20 -8.94
C ASN A 98 8.42 -9.53 -7.63
N VAL A 99 8.50 -8.21 -7.62
CA VAL A 99 7.96 -7.36 -6.56
C VAL A 99 6.90 -6.46 -7.18
N LEU A 100 5.74 -6.39 -6.57
CA LEU A 100 4.61 -5.55 -6.96
C LEU A 100 4.29 -4.57 -5.83
N GLY A 101 3.68 -3.44 -6.14
CA GLY A 101 3.30 -2.45 -5.14
C GLY A 101 1.81 -2.18 -5.17
N ILE A 102 1.30 -1.56 -4.10
CA ILE A 102 -0.14 -1.27 -3.96
C ILE A 102 -0.56 0.06 -4.59
N ILE A 103 0.38 0.94 -4.93
CA ILE A 103 0.05 2.29 -5.42
C ILE A 103 -0.63 2.24 -6.79
N VAL A 104 -0.07 1.48 -7.73
CA VAL A 104 -0.65 1.37 -9.08
C VAL A 104 -2.07 0.82 -9.06
N PRO A 105 -2.38 -0.31 -8.37
CA PRO A 105 -3.76 -0.77 -8.22
C PRO A 105 -4.70 0.28 -7.64
N THR A 106 -4.24 1.04 -6.64
CA THR A 106 -5.01 2.13 -6.04
C THR A 106 -5.33 3.23 -7.06
N ILE A 107 -4.35 3.58 -7.90
CA ILE A 107 -4.52 4.59 -8.95
C ILE A 107 -5.46 4.07 -10.05
N GLU A 108 -5.37 2.80 -10.43
CA GLU A 108 -6.34 2.17 -11.35
C GLU A 108 -7.77 2.30 -10.81
N ALA A 109 -7.97 2.03 -9.53
CA ALA A 109 -9.28 2.19 -8.88
C ALA A 109 -9.74 3.66 -8.83
N ALA A 110 -8.84 4.59 -8.53
CA ALA A 110 -9.16 6.01 -8.43
C ALA A 110 -9.47 6.65 -9.80
N THR A 111 -8.79 6.23 -10.86
CA THR A 111 -8.92 6.80 -12.22
C THR A 111 -9.90 6.03 -13.10
N GLY A 112 -10.19 4.77 -12.77
CA GLY A 112 -10.95 3.84 -13.63
C GLY A 112 -10.17 3.36 -14.85
N LEU A 113 -8.85 3.62 -14.92
CA LEU A 113 -8.00 3.32 -16.06
C LEU A 113 -6.94 2.28 -15.71
N PRO A 114 -6.70 1.26 -16.57
CA PRO A 114 -5.71 0.24 -16.32
C PRO A 114 -4.27 0.78 -16.45
N TRP A 115 -3.31 0.09 -15.83
CA TRP A 115 -1.88 0.43 -15.89
C TRP A 115 -1.34 0.63 -17.30
N SER A 116 -1.85 -0.13 -18.25
CA SER A 116 -1.43 -0.07 -19.67
C SER A 116 -1.98 1.13 -20.44
N PHE A 117 -2.84 1.93 -19.80
CA PHE A 117 -3.39 3.13 -20.43
C PHE A 117 -2.36 4.25 -20.37
N GLU A 118 -1.98 4.79 -21.52
CA GLU A 118 -1.25 6.05 -21.66
C GLU A 118 -2.23 7.07 -22.21
N ALA A 119 -2.43 8.17 -21.48
CA ALA A 119 -3.25 9.27 -21.97
C ALA A 119 -2.61 9.89 -23.24
N GLU A 120 -3.41 10.17 -24.25
CA GLU A 120 -2.98 11.04 -25.33
C GLU A 120 -2.69 12.41 -24.70
N ARG A 121 -1.45 12.88 -24.82
CA ARG A 121 -1.08 14.18 -24.27
C ARG A 121 -1.77 15.29 -25.07
N PRO A 122 -2.36 16.29 -24.39
CA PRO A 122 -2.95 17.43 -25.07
C PRO A 122 -1.91 18.15 -25.90
N GLN A 123 -2.38 18.84 -26.94
CA GLN A 123 -1.50 19.65 -27.78
C GLN A 123 -0.91 20.81 -26.97
N GLU A 124 0.33 21.20 -27.30
CA GLU A 124 1.04 22.27 -26.61
C GLU A 124 0.22 23.57 -26.62
N GLY A 125 -0.16 24.06 -25.43
CA GLY A 125 -0.99 25.26 -25.27
C GLY A 125 -2.47 25.01 -24.90
N GLU A 126 -2.94 23.78 -24.90
CA GLU A 126 -4.29 23.41 -24.44
C GLU A 126 -4.34 23.46 -22.91
N LYS A 127 -5.20 24.31 -22.34
CA LYS A 127 -5.40 24.38 -20.88
C LYS A 127 -6.38 23.29 -20.46
N ILE A 128 -5.88 22.26 -19.77
CA ILE A 128 -6.75 21.29 -19.12
C ILE A 128 -7.26 21.92 -17.83
N GLN A 129 -8.57 22.01 -17.71
CA GLN A 129 -9.21 22.36 -16.44
C GLN A 129 -9.40 21.06 -15.64
N ALA A 130 -8.86 20.99 -14.42
CA ALA A 130 -9.09 19.85 -13.53
C ALA A 130 -10.60 19.68 -13.30
N VAL A 131 -11.12 18.51 -13.65
CA VAL A 131 -12.53 18.15 -13.49
C VAL A 131 -12.75 17.49 -12.13
N ASP A 132 -11.77 16.70 -11.68
CA ASP A 132 -11.81 15.88 -10.48
C ASP A 132 -10.67 16.25 -9.52
N ILE A 133 -10.92 16.21 -8.22
CA ILE A 133 -9.88 16.38 -7.19
C ILE A 133 -9.78 15.11 -6.36
N THR A 134 -8.56 14.56 -6.31
CA THR A 134 -8.23 13.42 -5.46
C THR A 134 -7.36 13.86 -4.29
N GLY A 135 -7.85 13.67 -3.06
CA GLY A 135 -7.08 13.83 -1.83
C GLY A 135 -6.39 12.52 -1.46
N VAL A 136 -5.13 12.60 -1.02
CA VAL A 136 -4.39 11.41 -0.56
C VAL A 136 -3.88 11.67 0.84
N PHE A 137 -4.43 10.97 1.84
CA PHE A 137 -3.91 10.99 3.21
C PHE A 137 -2.79 9.97 3.33
N CYS A 138 -1.57 10.40 3.64
CA CYS A 138 -0.40 9.52 3.55
C CYS A 138 0.71 9.90 4.54
N THR A 139 1.80 9.14 4.54
CA THR A 139 3.01 9.50 5.32
C THR A 139 3.77 10.64 4.65
N ALA A 140 4.64 11.32 5.41
CA ALA A 140 5.50 12.37 4.87
C ALA A 140 6.38 11.87 3.72
N ALA A 141 7.00 10.69 3.86
CA ALA A 141 7.83 10.11 2.79
C ALA A 141 7.02 9.83 1.51
N THR A 142 5.80 9.32 1.63
CA THR A 142 4.90 9.10 0.49
C THR A 142 4.55 10.42 -0.20
N ALA A 143 4.21 11.46 0.57
CA ALA A 143 3.91 12.79 0.01
C ALA A 143 5.12 13.40 -0.71
N ILE A 144 6.31 13.34 -0.11
CA ILE A 144 7.56 13.86 -0.71
C ILE A 144 7.89 13.13 -2.02
N SER A 145 7.59 11.85 -2.15
CA SER A 145 7.85 11.08 -3.37
C SER A 145 7.02 11.55 -4.57
N ARG A 146 5.89 12.21 -4.32
CA ARG A 146 4.92 12.64 -5.34
C ARG A 146 4.42 11.52 -6.25
N VAL A 147 4.48 10.28 -5.78
CA VAL A 147 4.16 9.10 -6.61
C VAL A 147 2.70 9.12 -7.09
N PHE A 148 1.76 9.53 -6.24
CA PHE A 148 0.34 9.60 -6.61
C PHE A 148 0.10 10.67 -7.68
N GLU A 149 0.68 11.86 -7.52
CA GLU A 149 0.58 12.93 -8.51
C GLU A 149 1.16 12.49 -9.85
N ILE A 150 2.39 11.95 -9.85
CA ILE A 150 3.10 11.51 -11.07
C ILE A 150 2.34 10.39 -11.78
N GLU A 151 1.85 9.41 -11.06
CA GLU A 151 1.21 8.24 -11.67
C GLU A 151 -0.24 8.50 -12.10
N ILE A 152 -0.97 9.41 -11.43
CA ILE A 152 -2.30 9.84 -11.87
C ILE A 152 -2.16 10.73 -13.11
N ASP A 153 -1.24 11.69 -13.10
CA ASP A 153 -0.99 12.61 -14.22
C ASP A 153 -0.68 11.88 -15.55
N LYS A 154 0.06 10.78 -15.48
CA LYS A 154 0.32 9.91 -16.65
C LYS A 154 -0.95 9.35 -17.31
N ARG A 155 -2.07 9.25 -16.58
CA ARG A 155 -3.32 8.62 -17.02
C ARG A 155 -4.44 9.61 -17.23
N ARG A 156 -4.51 10.60 -16.36
CA ARG A 156 -5.61 11.56 -16.28
C ARG A 156 -5.06 12.93 -15.88
N GLU A 157 -4.72 13.77 -16.85
CA GLU A 157 -4.24 15.13 -16.63
C GLU A 157 -5.35 16.05 -16.09
N ASP A 158 -6.62 15.65 -16.22
CA ASP A 158 -7.79 16.36 -15.69
C ASP A 158 -8.10 16.06 -14.21
N ILE A 159 -7.28 15.26 -13.53
CA ILE A 159 -7.39 15.00 -12.09
C ILE A 159 -6.31 15.77 -11.33
N ALA A 160 -6.72 16.71 -10.47
CA ALA A 160 -5.80 17.36 -9.55
C ALA A 160 -5.60 16.49 -8.30
N VAL A 161 -4.35 16.21 -7.93
CA VAL A 161 -4.00 15.38 -6.78
C VAL A 161 -3.38 16.23 -5.68
N PHE A 162 -3.84 16.04 -4.45
CA PHE A 162 -3.32 16.73 -3.26
C PHE A 162 -3.01 15.72 -2.16
N CYS A 163 -1.71 15.51 -1.90
CA CYS A 163 -1.27 14.68 -0.78
C CYS A 163 -1.31 15.47 0.53
N GLU A 164 -2.00 14.94 1.54
CA GLU A 164 -2.00 15.44 2.91
C GLU A 164 -1.16 14.52 3.79
N PRO A 165 0.04 14.95 4.22
CA PRO A 165 0.84 14.20 5.16
C PRO A 165 0.17 14.15 6.54
N CYS A 166 0.06 12.95 7.13
CA CYS A 166 -0.52 12.73 8.46
C CYS A 166 0.55 12.17 9.41
N PRO A 167 1.53 13.01 9.84
CA PRO A 167 2.60 12.56 10.72
C PRO A 167 2.05 12.08 12.07
N GLY A 168 2.59 10.94 12.57
CA GLY A 168 2.21 10.37 13.86
C GLY A 168 0.91 9.56 13.86
N LEU A 169 -0.01 9.73 12.89
CA LEU A 169 -1.31 9.05 12.89
C LEU A 169 -1.18 7.52 12.88
N ALA A 170 -0.28 6.96 12.06
CA ALA A 170 -0.04 5.52 12.07
C ALA A 170 0.42 5.00 13.44
N GLY A 171 1.30 5.74 14.11
CA GLY A 171 1.74 5.41 15.47
C GLY A 171 0.62 5.47 16.51
N LEU A 172 -0.25 6.48 16.46
CA LEU A 172 -1.42 6.55 17.34
C LEU A 172 -2.35 5.34 17.15
N ILE A 173 -2.56 4.91 15.92
CA ILE A 173 -3.36 3.73 15.61
C ILE A 173 -2.69 2.46 16.18
N GLU A 174 -1.39 2.29 16.00
CA GLU A 174 -0.63 1.14 16.53
C GLU A 174 -0.58 1.11 18.07
N LEU A 175 -0.62 2.26 18.72
CA LEU A 175 -0.69 2.38 20.18
C LEU A 175 -2.10 2.16 20.72
N GLY A 176 -3.11 2.04 19.85
CA GLY A 176 -4.50 1.87 20.27
C GLY A 176 -5.10 3.14 20.90
N ALA A 177 -4.73 4.30 20.38
CA ALA A 177 -5.30 5.57 20.84
C ALA A 177 -6.84 5.53 20.85
N PRO A 178 -7.51 6.21 21.80
CA PRO A 178 -8.95 6.29 21.86
C PRO A 178 -9.56 6.82 20.55
N VAL A 179 -10.76 6.33 20.21
CA VAL A 179 -11.44 6.74 18.97
C VAL A 179 -11.71 8.24 18.91
N GLU A 180 -11.94 8.86 20.07
CA GLU A 180 -12.15 10.30 20.21
C GLU A 180 -10.90 11.09 19.80
N GLU A 181 -9.72 10.65 20.23
CA GLU A 181 -8.43 11.25 19.87
C GLU A 181 -8.15 11.07 18.38
N LEU A 182 -8.32 9.87 17.85
CA LEU A 182 -8.16 9.58 16.41
C LEU A 182 -9.13 10.43 15.57
N THR A 183 -10.36 10.62 16.03
CA THR A 183 -11.37 11.45 15.34
C THR A 183 -10.91 12.90 15.23
N VAL A 184 -10.35 13.47 16.31
CA VAL A 184 -9.82 14.84 16.27
C VAL A 184 -8.70 14.96 15.24
N VAL A 185 -7.72 14.05 15.29
CA VAL A 185 -6.57 14.07 14.37
C VAL A 185 -7.01 13.90 12.90
N VAL A 186 -7.95 12.99 12.63
CA VAL A 186 -8.49 12.79 11.27
C VAL A 186 -9.21 14.05 10.78
N ASN A 187 -10.05 14.66 11.62
CA ASN A 187 -10.76 15.91 11.26
C ASN A 187 -9.78 17.05 10.96
N ASP A 188 -8.72 17.19 11.74
CA ASP A 188 -7.69 18.22 11.54
C ASP A 188 -7.01 18.05 10.18
N HIS A 189 -6.67 16.82 9.77
CA HIS A 189 -6.08 16.53 8.45
C HIS A 189 -7.08 16.73 7.30
N VAL A 190 -8.32 16.30 7.44
CA VAL A 190 -9.36 16.53 6.44
C VAL A 190 -9.59 18.05 6.25
N ASP A 191 -9.64 18.80 7.34
CA ASP A 191 -9.78 20.26 7.29
C ASP A 191 -8.54 20.95 6.72
N ALA A 192 -7.33 20.47 7.01
CA ALA A 192 -6.09 20.99 6.44
C ALA A 192 -6.09 20.79 4.91
N LEU A 193 -6.45 19.61 4.44
CA LEU A 193 -6.59 19.31 3.02
C LEU A 193 -7.65 20.22 2.38
N ARG A 194 -8.86 20.32 2.98
CA ARG A 194 -9.94 21.18 2.50
C ARG A 194 -9.54 22.64 2.39
N ARG A 195 -8.83 23.19 3.39
CA ARG A 195 -8.32 24.58 3.35
C ARG A 195 -7.34 24.80 2.21
N ARG A 196 -6.46 23.84 1.93
CA ARG A 196 -5.47 23.91 0.86
C ARG A 196 -6.09 23.84 -0.54
N ILE A 197 -7.14 23.01 -0.69
CA ILE A 197 -7.86 22.83 -1.97
C ILE A 197 -8.90 23.95 -2.20
N GLY A 198 -9.45 24.53 -1.13
CA GLY A 198 -10.57 25.47 -1.16
C GLY A 198 -11.95 24.79 -1.16
N ARG A 199 -12.00 23.46 -1.29
CA ARG A 199 -13.20 22.62 -1.20
C ARG A 199 -12.85 21.21 -0.71
N HIS A 200 -13.80 20.35 -0.51
CA HIS A 200 -13.52 18.93 -0.28
C HIS A 200 -13.11 18.22 -1.58
N PRO A 201 -12.29 17.16 -1.51
CA PRO A 201 -11.97 16.35 -2.67
C PRO A 201 -13.19 15.52 -3.12
N ASP A 202 -13.22 15.17 -4.42
CA ASP A 202 -14.23 14.29 -4.98
C ASP A 202 -13.96 12.82 -4.62
N LYS A 203 -12.66 12.48 -4.50
CA LYS A 203 -12.16 11.16 -4.09
C LYS A 203 -11.12 11.32 -2.99
N ALA A 204 -11.05 10.34 -2.11
CA ALA A 204 -10.04 10.23 -1.07
C ALA A 204 -9.35 8.86 -1.11
N ILE A 205 -8.02 8.86 -1.04
CA ILE A 205 -7.17 7.66 -0.95
C ILE A 205 -6.55 7.62 0.44
N LEU A 206 -6.67 6.48 1.12
CA LEU A 206 -5.98 6.21 2.38
C LEU A 206 -4.59 5.64 2.07
N GLY A 207 -3.63 6.52 1.75
CA GLY A 207 -2.27 6.18 1.31
C GLY A 207 -1.33 5.70 2.42
N CYS A 208 -1.87 5.05 3.43
CA CYS A 208 -1.16 4.32 4.49
C CYS A 208 -2.02 3.14 4.94
N THR A 209 -1.41 1.96 5.04
CA THR A 209 -2.11 0.71 5.41
C THR A 209 -2.80 0.76 6.77
N HIS A 210 -2.29 1.58 7.70
CA HIS A 210 -2.91 1.78 9.02
C HIS A 210 -4.25 2.52 8.94
N TYR A 211 -4.42 3.40 7.96
CA TYR A 211 -5.62 4.25 7.89
C TYR A 211 -6.87 3.45 7.49
N GLU A 212 -6.69 2.31 6.84
CA GLU A 212 -7.80 1.40 6.50
C GLU A 212 -8.57 0.92 7.75
N ILE A 213 -7.90 0.73 8.90
CA ILE A 213 -8.58 0.28 10.13
C ILE A 213 -9.46 1.36 10.78
N ILE A 214 -9.22 2.61 10.40
CA ILE A 214 -10.00 3.77 10.83
C ILE A 214 -10.71 4.46 9.65
N ALA A 215 -10.92 3.74 8.55
CA ALA A 215 -11.55 4.28 7.33
C ALA A 215 -12.91 4.94 7.63
N GLU A 216 -13.66 4.41 8.60
CA GLU A 216 -14.93 4.99 9.05
C GLU A 216 -14.78 6.41 9.60
N LEU A 217 -13.66 6.74 10.26
CA LEU A 217 -13.42 8.10 10.76
C LEU A 217 -13.16 9.07 9.61
N PHE A 218 -12.41 8.65 8.59
CA PHE A 218 -12.24 9.45 7.37
C PHE A 218 -13.56 9.62 6.61
N ALA A 219 -14.35 8.55 6.49
CA ALA A 219 -15.66 8.61 5.84
C ALA A 219 -16.63 9.55 6.59
N ALA A 220 -16.56 9.60 7.92
CA ALA A 220 -17.37 10.49 8.73
C ALA A 220 -16.91 11.97 8.64
N ALA A 221 -15.60 12.21 8.47
CA ALA A 221 -15.02 13.55 8.36
C ALA A 221 -15.18 14.17 6.95
N LEU A 222 -15.33 13.33 5.93
CA LEU A 222 -15.53 13.75 4.54
C LEU A 222 -17.02 13.89 4.23
N PRO A 223 -17.41 14.77 3.28
CA PRO A 223 -18.84 14.89 2.90
C PRO A 223 -19.33 13.60 2.22
N PRO A 224 -20.65 13.32 2.30
CA PRO A 224 -21.25 12.08 1.75
C PRO A 224 -21.02 11.83 0.26
N GLY A 225 -20.58 12.83 -0.50
CA GLY A 225 -20.27 12.70 -1.93
C GLY A 225 -18.82 12.34 -2.25
N THR A 226 -17.92 12.31 -1.26
CA THR A 226 -16.52 11.92 -1.48
C THR A 226 -16.38 10.40 -1.56
N ALA A 227 -15.86 9.90 -2.69
CA ALA A 227 -15.60 8.48 -2.87
C ALA A 227 -14.31 8.07 -2.14
N LEU A 228 -14.40 7.19 -1.15
CA LEU A 228 -13.23 6.60 -0.49
C LEU A 228 -12.74 5.39 -1.30
N ILE A 229 -11.46 5.38 -1.67
CA ILE A 229 -10.85 4.30 -2.46
C ILE A 229 -10.27 3.24 -1.53
N GLU A 230 -10.79 2.05 -1.61
CA GLU A 230 -10.38 0.88 -0.82
C GLU A 230 -9.16 0.20 -1.45
N GLN A 231 -7.99 0.37 -0.84
CA GLN A 231 -6.74 -0.21 -1.34
C GLN A 231 -6.74 -1.75 -1.32
N PRO A 232 -7.17 -2.45 -0.27
CA PRO A 232 -7.12 -3.91 -0.24
C PRO A 232 -7.84 -4.57 -1.41
N THR A 233 -9.07 -4.14 -1.70
CA THR A 233 -9.88 -4.64 -2.83
C THR A 233 -9.21 -4.36 -4.17
N ALA A 234 -8.74 -3.13 -4.39
CA ALA A 234 -8.05 -2.74 -5.62
C ALA A 234 -6.80 -3.59 -5.88
N VAL A 235 -6.01 -3.87 -4.83
CA VAL A 235 -4.81 -4.71 -4.91
C VAL A 235 -5.16 -6.16 -5.24
N ALA A 236 -6.21 -6.72 -4.64
CA ALA A 236 -6.64 -8.09 -4.91
C ALA A 236 -7.09 -8.26 -6.37
N ASP A 237 -7.87 -7.32 -6.89
CA ASP A 237 -8.33 -7.32 -8.29
C ASP A 237 -7.18 -7.15 -9.29
N ALA A 238 -6.20 -6.30 -8.98
CA ALA A 238 -5.01 -6.13 -9.82
C ALA A 238 -4.13 -7.37 -9.80
N LEU A 239 -3.97 -8.03 -8.66
CA LEU A 239 -3.19 -9.25 -8.53
C LEU A 239 -3.82 -10.42 -9.30
N ASP A 240 -5.16 -10.54 -9.32
CA ASP A 240 -5.87 -11.52 -10.13
C ASP A 240 -5.58 -11.32 -11.62
N ARG A 241 -5.71 -10.07 -12.11
CA ARG A 241 -5.35 -9.73 -13.50
C ARG A 241 -3.86 -9.96 -13.81
N TYR A 242 -2.99 -9.74 -12.82
CA TYR A 242 -1.56 -9.99 -12.98
C TYR A 242 -1.27 -11.47 -13.18
N PHE A 243 -1.78 -12.36 -12.34
CA PHE A 243 -1.55 -13.80 -12.48
C PHE A 243 -2.20 -14.40 -13.73
N ALA A 244 -3.34 -13.87 -14.17
CA ALA A 244 -3.93 -14.29 -15.45
C ALA A 244 -3.00 -14.02 -16.66
N ARG A 245 -2.15 -12.98 -16.57
CA ARG A 245 -1.18 -12.62 -17.63
C ARG A 245 0.21 -13.22 -17.44
N HIS A 246 0.48 -13.76 -16.24
CA HIS A 246 1.80 -14.24 -15.83
C HIS A 246 1.72 -15.68 -15.28
N PRO A 247 1.38 -16.68 -16.12
CA PRO A 247 1.26 -18.07 -15.70
C PRO A 247 2.60 -18.71 -15.28
N GLU A 248 3.72 -18.06 -15.59
CA GLU A 248 5.07 -18.48 -15.19
C GLU A 248 5.26 -18.48 -13.65
N TYR A 249 4.44 -17.77 -12.91
CA TYR A 249 4.46 -17.82 -11.43
C TYR A 249 3.64 -19.02 -10.95
N ALA A 250 4.27 -20.20 -10.88
CA ALA A 250 3.64 -21.42 -10.38
C ALA A 250 3.40 -21.31 -8.87
N LEU A 251 2.22 -20.86 -8.47
CA LEU A 251 1.84 -20.69 -7.07
C LEU A 251 1.39 -22.01 -6.45
N GLY A 252 1.74 -22.24 -5.15
CA GLY A 252 1.26 -23.36 -4.38
C GLY A 252 -0.24 -23.22 -4.03
N ASP A 253 -0.92 -24.35 -3.94
CA ASP A 253 -2.36 -24.46 -3.66
C ASP A 253 -2.65 -25.12 -2.30
N GLY A 254 -1.71 -25.00 -1.34
CA GLY A 254 -1.83 -25.60 0.01
C GLY A 254 -2.68 -24.78 0.97
N GLY A 255 -2.98 -23.53 0.65
CA GLY A 255 -3.71 -22.63 1.56
C GLY A 255 -2.89 -22.22 2.80
N ARG A 256 -1.55 -22.38 2.77
CA ARG A 256 -0.66 -22.05 3.90
C ARG A 256 -0.67 -20.54 4.18
N ARG A 257 -0.59 -20.19 5.48
CA ARG A 257 -0.56 -18.81 5.98
C ARG A 257 0.55 -18.70 7.02
N ASP A 258 1.72 -18.19 6.61
CA ASP A 258 2.84 -17.93 7.52
C ASP A 258 2.90 -16.45 7.83
N PHE A 259 3.18 -16.12 9.09
CA PHE A 259 3.33 -14.76 9.57
C PHE A 259 4.70 -14.60 10.21
N LEU A 260 5.53 -13.77 9.62
CA LEU A 260 6.92 -13.51 10.05
C LEU A 260 7.06 -12.07 10.54
N THR A 261 7.95 -11.86 11.50
CA THR A 261 8.30 -10.52 11.97
C THR A 261 9.80 -10.38 12.21
N THR A 262 10.34 -9.19 11.95
CA THR A 262 11.67 -8.79 12.41
C THR A 262 11.66 -8.27 13.86
N GLY A 263 10.47 -8.01 14.40
CA GLY A 263 10.26 -7.57 15.77
C GLY A 263 10.16 -8.73 16.77
N GLN A 264 9.26 -8.59 17.73
CA GLN A 264 9.02 -9.62 18.73
C GLN A 264 8.10 -10.72 18.18
N ALA A 265 8.64 -11.94 18.07
CA ALA A 265 7.87 -13.13 17.72
C ALA A 265 6.92 -13.55 18.86
N GLY A 266 5.88 -14.32 18.51
CA GLY A 266 4.89 -14.84 19.45
C GLY A 266 3.47 -14.34 19.18
N PRO A 267 2.52 -14.66 20.10
CA PRO A 267 1.15 -14.17 20.02
C PRO A 267 1.10 -12.65 19.99
N GLN A 268 0.31 -12.10 19.09
CA GLN A 268 0.17 -10.65 18.92
C GLN A 268 -0.99 -10.10 19.76
N SER A 269 -0.91 -8.79 20.07
CA SER A 269 -1.96 -8.10 20.82
C SER A 269 -3.32 -8.12 20.10
N ASP A 270 -4.40 -7.95 20.86
CA ASP A 270 -5.74 -7.85 20.31
C ASP A 270 -5.87 -6.69 19.30
N LEU A 271 -5.11 -5.62 19.49
CA LEU A 271 -5.07 -4.50 18.55
C LEU A 271 -4.50 -4.94 17.19
N ILE A 272 -3.39 -5.67 17.18
CA ILE A 272 -2.80 -6.21 15.95
C ILE A 272 -3.73 -7.25 15.31
N ALA A 273 -4.36 -8.09 16.14
CA ALA A 273 -5.35 -9.06 15.69
C ALA A 273 -6.53 -8.40 14.94
N ARG A 274 -6.90 -7.15 15.26
CA ARG A 274 -7.96 -6.41 14.55
C ARG A 274 -7.61 -6.13 13.09
N PHE A 275 -6.35 -5.91 12.74
CA PHE A 275 -5.92 -5.73 11.34
C PHE A 275 -6.12 -7.01 10.53
N TRP A 276 -5.86 -8.16 11.13
CA TRP A 276 -6.07 -9.46 10.50
C TRP A 276 -7.52 -9.94 10.57
N GLY A 277 -8.23 -9.61 11.64
CA GLY A 277 -9.60 -10.03 11.91
C GLY A 277 -9.72 -11.27 12.80
N ALA A 278 -8.59 -11.79 13.31
CA ALA A 278 -8.51 -12.94 14.21
C ALA A 278 -7.20 -12.88 15.02
N PRO A 279 -7.11 -13.61 16.16
CA PRO A 279 -5.85 -13.81 16.86
C PRO A 279 -4.79 -14.38 15.92
N LEU A 280 -3.56 -13.88 16.03
CA LEU A 280 -2.45 -14.36 15.22
C LEU A 280 -1.14 -14.41 16.01
N THR A 281 -0.21 -15.24 15.52
CA THR A 281 1.14 -15.40 16.06
C THR A 281 2.13 -15.14 14.95
N PHE A 282 3.17 -14.37 15.24
CA PHE A 282 4.29 -14.20 14.34
C PHE A 282 5.45 -15.12 14.74
N ASP A 283 6.07 -15.73 13.74
CA ASP A 283 7.36 -16.39 13.85
C ASP A 283 8.49 -15.39 13.59
N GLN A 284 9.70 -15.70 14.10
CA GLN A 284 10.87 -14.87 13.85
C GLN A 284 11.30 -14.98 12.38
N ALA A 285 11.54 -13.84 11.74
CA ALA A 285 11.97 -13.76 10.36
C ALA A 285 13.47 -14.02 10.18
#